data_4727cc9336b108e58d349ee5559ac112
#
_entry.id   4727cc9336b108e58d349ee5559ac112
#
_cell.length_a   1.000
_cell.length_b   1.000
_cell.length_c   1.000
_cell.angle_alpha   90.00
_cell.angle_beta   90.00
_cell.angle_gamma   90.00
#
_symmetry.space_group_name_H-M   'P 1'
#
loop_
_entity.id
_entity.type
_entity.pdbx_description
1 polymer ?
#
loop_
_entity_poly.entity_id
_entity_poly.type
_entity_poly.pdbx_seq_one_letter_code
_entity_poly.pdbx_strand_id
1 'polypeptide(L)'
;MSSVRPYDLDLLRKSFDVAKKAREGGDHPFGSVLGDETGALLMEQGNSYSAEGGDRTAHAERLLASRAAKAYPLEKLAKMTLYTSAEPCAMCAGAIYWAGIGRVVFGQTEK
;
A
#
# COMPACT_ATOMS: atom_id res chain seq x y z
N MET A 1 -2.31 -18.61 11.59
CA MET A 1 -3.43 -17.84 12.05
C MET A 1 -3.21 -16.36 11.90
N SER A 2 -4.08 -15.70 11.22
CA SER A 2 -3.89 -14.30 11.04
C SER A 2 -4.23 -13.54 12.31
N SER A 3 -3.44 -12.54 12.62
CA SER A 3 -3.66 -11.68 13.75
C SER A 3 -4.25 -10.39 13.26
N VAL A 4 -5.53 -10.20 13.49
CA VAL A 4 -6.18 -8.93 13.20
C VAL A 4 -5.87 -8.00 14.37
N ARG A 5 -5.40 -6.80 14.03
CA ARG A 5 -5.04 -5.80 15.04
C ARG A 5 -6.13 -4.75 15.15
N PRO A 6 -6.26 -4.10 16.32
CA PRO A 6 -7.36 -3.14 16.53
C PRO A 6 -7.43 -2.02 15.51
N TYR A 7 -6.30 -1.58 14.98
CA TYR A 7 -6.24 -0.46 14.02
C TYR A 7 -6.32 -0.90 12.57
N ASP A 8 -6.37 -2.21 12.28
CA ASP A 8 -6.32 -2.71 10.91
C ASP A 8 -7.48 -2.19 10.05
N LEU A 9 -8.69 -2.21 10.58
CA LEU A 9 -9.85 -1.78 9.82
C LEU A 9 -9.79 -0.30 9.46
N ASP A 10 -9.35 0.53 10.41
CA ASP A 10 -9.24 1.96 10.17
C ASP A 10 -8.20 2.27 9.10
N LEU A 11 -7.04 1.61 9.15
CA LEU A 11 -6.01 1.83 8.15
C LEU A 11 -6.41 1.26 6.79
N LEU A 12 -7.12 0.14 6.77
CA LEU A 12 -7.65 -0.39 5.52
C LEU A 12 -8.65 0.57 4.89
N ARG A 13 -9.51 1.18 5.69
CA ARG A 13 -10.43 2.20 5.20
C ARG A 13 -9.70 3.40 4.61
N LYS A 14 -8.56 3.77 5.18
CA LYS A 14 -7.73 4.83 4.60
C LYS A 14 -7.26 4.47 3.21
N SER A 15 -6.94 3.20 2.96
CA SER A 15 -6.53 2.78 1.63
C SER A 15 -7.67 2.93 0.62
N PHE A 16 -8.92 2.73 1.04
CA PHE A 16 -10.08 2.97 0.17
C PHE A 16 -10.27 4.46 -0.10
N ASP A 17 -10.04 5.32 0.88
CA ASP A 17 -10.09 6.78 0.67
C ASP A 17 -9.04 7.21 -0.35
N VAL A 18 -7.85 6.66 -0.27
CA VAL A 18 -6.77 6.96 -1.22
C VAL A 18 -7.15 6.47 -2.62
N ALA A 19 -7.78 5.29 -2.71
CA ALA A 19 -8.26 4.74 -3.98
C ALA A 19 -9.30 5.67 -4.62
N LYS A 20 -10.21 6.20 -3.82
CA LYS A 20 -11.22 7.12 -4.29
C LYS A 20 -10.61 8.40 -4.84
N LYS A 21 -9.61 8.94 -4.15
CA LYS A 21 -8.90 10.13 -4.61
C LYS A 21 -8.19 9.90 -5.92
N ALA A 22 -7.56 8.73 -6.09
CA ALA A 22 -6.90 8.37 -7.34
C ALA A 22 -7.89 8.37 -8.49
N ARG A 23 -9.07 7.77 -8.28
CA ARG A 23 -10.11 7.73 -9.28
C ARG A 23 -10.63 9.12 -9.63
N GLU A 24 -10.82 9.97 -8.63
CA GLU A 24 -11.27 11.35 -8.84
C GLU A 24 -10.24 12.16 -9.63
N GLY A 25 -8.97 11.80 -9.50
CA GLY A 25 -7.89 12.43 -10.26
C GLY A 25 -7.67 11.84 -11.66
N GLY A 26 -8.51 10.88 -12.05
CA GLY A 26 -8.43 10.29 -13.39
C GLY A 26 -7.58 9.03 -13.50
N ASP A 27 -7.10 8.50 -12.39
CA ASP A 27 -6.33 7.27 -12.37
C ASP A 27 -7.18 6.09 -11.92
N HIS A 28 -6.61 4.88 -11.97
CA HIS A 28 -7.31 3.69 -11.53
C HIS A 28 -7.60 3.77 -10.04
N PRO A 29 -8.74 3.20 -9.57
CA PRO A 29 -9.19 3.33 -8.18
C PRO A 29 -8.48 2.35 -7.24
N PHE A 30 -7.18 2.52 -7.09
CA PHE A 30 -6.36 1.71 -6.19
C PHE A 30 -5.58 2.62 -5.27
N GLY A 31 -5.50 2.23 -4.00
CA GLY A 31 -4.79 3.01 -3.00
C GLY A 31 -4.15 2.12 -1.96
N SER A 32 -3.07 2.61 -1.38
CA SER A 32 -2.33 1.91 -0.34
C SER A 32 -1.90 2.87 0.74
N VAL A 33 -1.79 2.38 1.96
CA VAL A 33 -1.22 3.13 3.07
C VAL A 33 -0.24 2.24 3.84
N LEU A 34 0.70 2.88 4.52
CA LEU A 34 1.69 2.19 5.34
C LEU A 34 1.43 2.57 6.79
N GLY A 35 1.33 1.57 7.67
CA GLY A 35 1.17 1.78 9.10
C GLY A 35 2.29 1.11 9.88
N ASP A 36 2.62 1.67 11.04
CA ASP A 36 3.62 1.07 11.90
C ASP A 36 2.97 0.11 12.92
N GLU A 37 3.78 -0.48 13.78
CA GLU A 37 3.30 -1.47 14.75
C GLU A 37 2.37 -0.89 15.82
N THR A 38 2.31 0.43 15.95
CA THR A 38 1.40 1.09 16.89
C THR A 38 0.10 1.51 16.23
N GLY A 39 -0.02 1.36 14.92
CA GLY A 39 -1.20 1.78 14.18
C GLY A 39 -1.11 3.19 13.62
N ALA A 40 0.05 3.82 13.70
CA ALA A 40 0.23 5.16 13.15
C ALA A 40 0.32 5.10 11.64
N LEU A 41 -0.39 6.01 10.97
CA LEU A 41 -0.36 6.14 9.52
C LEU A 41 0.92 6.86 9.10
N LEU A 42 1.75 6.21 8.28
CA LEU A 42 3.05 6.74 7.89
C LEU A 42 3.08 7.29 6.47
N MET A 43 2.41 6.64 5.54
CA MET A 43 2.42 7.03 4.12
C MET A 43 1.11 6.67 3.46
N GLU A 44 0.77 7.44 2.42
CA GLU A 44 -0.37 7.16 1.54
C GLU A 44 0.11 7.21 0.10
N GLN A 45 -0.41 6.33 -0.75
CA GLN A 45 -0.04 6.33 -2.17
C GLN A 45 -1.20 5.78 -3.00
N GLY A 46 -1.65 6.57 -3.97
CA GLY A 46 -2.62 6.12 -4.96
C GLY A 46 -1.93 5.63 -6.21
N ASN A 47 -2.69 5.01 -7.11
CA ASN A 47 -2.23 4.73 -8.45
C ASN A 47 -1.84 6.07 -9.09
N SER A 48 -0.70 6.13 -9.72
CA SER A 48 -0.15 7.39 -10.21
C SER A 48 0.26 7.32 -11.69
N TYR A 49 -0.52 6.57 -12.48
CA TYR A 49 -0.28 6.44 -13.91
C TYR A 49 -0.07 7.82 -14.57
N SER A 50 -0.99 8.74 -14.32
CA SER A 50 -0.92 10.08 -14.93
C SER A 50 0.28 10.90 -14.45
N ALA A 51 0.49 10.89 -13.12
CA ALA A 51 1.59 11.67 -12.53
C ALA A 51 2.96 11.15 -12.96
N GLU A 52 3.04 9.85 -13.26
CA GLU A 52 4.28 9.21 -13.68
C GLU A 52 4.42 9.13 -15.20
N GLY A 53 3.75 10.03 -15.93
CA GLY A 53 3.92 10.16 -17.38
C GLY A 53 3.33 9.01 -18.18
N GLY A 54 2.29 8.37 -17.68
CA GLY A 54 1.67 7.24 -18.37
C GLY A 54 2.33 5.91 -18.06
N ASP A 55 2.98 5.80 -16.93
CA ASP A 55 3.65 4.55 -16.51
C ASP A 55 2.61 3.54 -16.01
N ARG A 56 2.41 2.46 -16.77
CA ARG A 56 1.45 1.41 -16.43
C ARG A 56 1.86 0.59 -15.22
N THR A 57 3.11 0.71 -14.76
CA THR A 57 3.57 0.02 -13.55
C THR A 57 3.47 0.90 -12.31
N ALA A 58 2.93 2.11 -12.43
CA ALA A 58 2.80 3.05 -11.32
C ALA A 58 1.62 2.69 -10.41
N HIS A 59 1.60 1.44 -9.96
CA HIS A 59 0.60 0.92 -9.04
C HIS A 59 0.87 1.48 -7.64
N ALA A 60 -0.20 1.67 -6.87
CA ALA A 60 -0.12 2.24 -5.54
C ALA A 60 0.86 1.48 -4.64
N GLU A 61 0.77 0.15 -4.62
CA GLU A 61 1.59 -0.67 -3.74
C GLU A 61 3.07 -0.64 -4.13
N ARG A 62 3.36 -0.70 -5.44
CA ARG A 62 4.74 -0.66 -5.91
C ARG A 62 5.41 0.66 -5.55
N LEU A 63 4.70 1.76 -5.78
CA LEU A 63 5.24 3.08 -5.47
C LEU A 63 5.43 3.26 -3.96
N LEU A 64 4.46 2.80 -3.17
CA LEU A 64 4.57 2.89 -1.72
C LEU A 64 5.74 2.06 -1.22
N ALA A 65 5.90 0.83 -1.71
CA ALA A 65 7.00 -0.04 -1.31
C ALA A 65 8.35 0.60 -1.62
N SER A 66 8.48 1.23 -2.78
CA SER A 66 9.69 1.92 -3.18
C SER A 66 10.01 3.09 -2.24
N ARG A 67 8.99 3.90 -1.93
CA ARG A 67 9.15 5.02 -1.01
C ARG A 67 9.54 4.56 0.38
N ALA A 68 8.87 3.51 0.87
CA ALA A 68 9.12 2.97 2.20
C ALA A 68 10.53 2.41 2.31
N ALA A 69 10.98 1.69 1.28
CA ALA A 69 12.31 1.10 1.26
C ALA A 69 13.42 2.16 1.37
N LYS A 70 13.16 3.35 0.82
CA LYS A 70 14.11 4.46 0.89
C LYS A 70 14.04 5.22 2.20
N ALA A 71 12.89 5.20 2.87
CA ALA A 71 12.65 6.02 4.05
C ALA A 71 12.98 5.34 5.37
N TYR A 72 12.93 4.00 5.41
CA TYR A 72 13.05 3.26 6.66
C TYR A 72 14.04 2.11 6.56
N PRO A 73 14.76 1.79 7.66
CA PRO A 73 15.64 0.61 7.67
C PRO A 73 14.85 -0.68 7.75
N LEU A 74 15.47 -1.79 7.33
CA LEU A 74 14.82 -3.09 7.25
C LEU A 74 14.18 -3.54 8.57
N GLU A 75 14.85 -3.32 9.68
CA GLU A 75 14.33 -3.76 10.97
C GLU A 75 13.04 -3.06 11.35
N LYS A 76 12.84 -1.83 10.87
CA LYS A 76 11.58 -1.12 11.09
C LYS A 76 10.52 -1.56 10.10
N LEU A 77 10.90 -1.73 8.83
CA LEU A 77 9.98 -2.18 7.78
C LEU A 77 9.38 -3.54 8.11
N ALA A 78 10.17 -4.43 8.72
CA ALA A 78 9.69 -5.75 9.11
C ALA A 78 8.52 -5.70 10.09
N LYS A 79 8.35 -4.60 10.81
CA LYS A 79 7.27 -4.40 11.78
C LYS A 79 6.12 -3.58 11.22
N MET A 80 6.22 -3.13 9.98
CA MET A 80 5.20 -2.31 9.35
C MET A 80 4.22 -3.16 8.55
N THR A 81 3.04 -2.58 8.31
CA THR A 81 1.99 -3.22 7.51
C THR A 81 1.63 -2.31 6.35
N LEU A 82 1.55 -2.89 5.16
CA LEU A 82 1.01 -2.21 3.99
C LEU A 82 -0.46 -2.61 3.87
N TYR A 83 -1.34 -1.61 3.84
CA TYR A 83 -2.77 -1.81 3.64
C TYR A 83 -3.10 -1.37 2.24
N THR A 84 -3.79 -2.21 1.50
CA THR A 84 -4.13 -1.89 0.12
C THR A 84 -5.59 -2.19 -0.16
N SER A 85 -6.21 -1.39 -1.02
CA SER A 85 -7.64 -1.52 -1.33
C SER A 85 -7.94 -2.82 -2.06
N ALA A 86 -6.98 -3.37 -2.81
CA ALA A 86 -7.14 -4.62 -3.54
C ALA A 86 -5.90 -5.49 -3.36
N GLU A 87 -6.07 -6.79 -3.58
CA GLU A 87 -4.98 -7.75 -3.49
C GLU A 87 -3.83 -7.35 -4.44
N PRO A 88 -2.58 -7.29 -3.95
CA PRO A 88 -1.46 -6.91 -4.81
C PRO A 88 -1.25 -7.89 -5.96
N CYS A 89 -0.97 -7.37 -7.14
CA CYS A 89 -0.58 -8.21 -8.27
C CYS A 89 0.83 -8.77 -8.05
N ALA A 90 1.28 -9.65 -8.95
CA ALA A 90 2.60 -10.28 -8.81
C ALA A 90 3.74 -9.26 -8.74
N MET A 91 3.68 -8.21 -9.54
CA MET A 91 4.69 -7.15 -9.54
C MET A 91 4.75 -6.44 -8.18
N CYS A 92 3.58 -6.08 -7.66
CA CYS A 92 3.51 -5.35 -6.38
C CYS A 92 3.87 -6.25 -5.22
N ALA A 93 3.43 -7.52 -5.23
CA ALA A 93 3.81 -8.46 -4.19
C ALA A 93 5.32 -8.64 -4.13
N GLY A 94 5.98 -8.71 -5.29
CA GLY A 94 7.43 -8.77 -5.37
C GLY A 94 8.09 -7.52 -4.81
N ALA A 95 7.55 -6.35 -5.15
CA ALA A 95 8.10 -5.09 -4.64
C ALA A 95 7.99 -4.99 -3.11
N ILE A 96 6.85 -5.41 -2.55
CA ILE A 96 6.65 -5.41 -1.11
C ILE A 96 7.65 -6.36 -0.43
N TYR A 97 7.83 -7.53 -1.01
CA TYR A 97 8.78 -8.52 -0.50
C TYR A 97 10.20 -7.95 -0.45
N TRP A 98 10.66 -7.39 -1.56
CA TRP A 98 12.03 -6.87 -1.65
C TRP A 98 12.23 -5.62 -0.80
N ALA A 99 11.17 -4.84 -0.59
CA ALA A 99 11.24 -3.68 0.30
C ALA A 99 11.41 -4.11 1.76
N GLY A 100 10.95 -5.31 2.12
CA GLY A 100 11.09 -5.82 3.47
C GLY A 100 9.92 -5.49 4.39
N ILE A 101 8.78 -5.06 3.83
CA ILE A 101 7.58 -4.79 4.61
C ILE A 101 7.04 -6.11 5.15
N GLY A 102 6.80 -6.17 6.45
CA GLY A 102 6.56 -7.44 7.13
C GLY A 102 5.15 -8.00 7.04
N ARG A 103 4.16 -7.18 6.67
CA ARG A 103 2.78 -7.62 6.71
C ARG A 103 1.96 -6.88 5.66
N VAL A 104 0.99 -7.58 5.06
CA VAL A 104 0.08 -6.98 4.05
C VAL A 104 -1.35 -7.31 4.43
N VAL A 105 -2.21 -6.30 4.36
CA VAL A 105 -3.66 -6.46 4.55
C VAL A 105 -4.34 -5.87 3.34
N PHE A 106 -5.28 -6.59 2.73
CA PHE A 106 -6.00 -6.08 1.56
C PHE A 106 -7.50 -6.28 1.71
N GLY A 107 -8.27 -5.43 1.00
CA GLY A 107 -9.71 -5.40 1.15
C GLY A 107 -10.48 -6.24 0.14
N GLN A 108 -9.95 -6.39 -1.08
CA GLN A 108 -10.62 -7.14 -2.15
C GLN A 108 -9.64 -8.08 -2.81
N THR A 109 -10.13 -9.28 -3.13
CA THR A 109 -9.32 -10.22 -3.91
C THR A 109 -9.28 -9.78 -5.36
N GLU A 110 -8.21 -10.15 -6.05
CA GLU A 110 -8.04 -9.86 -7.46
C GLU A 110 -8.76 -10.93 -8.26
N LYS A 111 -9.94 -10.59 -8.76
CA LYS A 111 -10.71 -11.58 -9.52
C LYS A 111 -11.48 -10.93 -10.62
#